data_5d330ca28362db9b66a2d201bad7690f
#
_entry.id   5d330ca28362db9b66a2d201bad7690f
#
_cell.length_a   1.000
_cell.length_b   1.000
_cell.length_c   1.000
_cell.angle_alpha   90.00
_cell.angle_beta   90.00
_cell.angle_gamma   90.00
#
_symmetry.space_group_name_H-M   'P 1'
#
loop_
_entity.id
_entity.type
_entity.pdbx_description
1 polymer ?
#
loop_
_entity_poly.entity_id
_entity_poly.type
_entity_poly.pdbx_seq_one_letter_code
_entity_poly.pdbx_strand_id
1 'polypeptide(L)'
;ILEHNLYGVDINEDAVEIAKLSLWLRTAKRGRALTKLADKIVCANSLLEMPFSENSFDVVIGNPPYVRQEAIKDIKPQLQEKYITYTSTSDLYVYFYELSYKLLKQNGLNGFICSNKFFRAKYGEVLRDLILSEMTINKIVDFTGRKVFEDATADSAITIFQKLKPNNNTFIVVSKELNSSYLMKQSDLTKSHFAFTESNIRNIHLKIEKKGTKLKEWNLLINRGILTGFNEAFMIDEDKKNEFISKDIKNSEIIKPLLRGRDIKKYGYEFGGMYLINTHNNP
;
A
#
# COMPACT_ATOMS: atom_id res chain seq x y z
N ILE A 1 30.37 16.19 3.26
CA ILE A 1 29.02 15.63 3.19
C ILE A 1 28.83 14.55 4.26
N LEU A 2 29.63 13.46 4.30
CA LEU A 2 29.44 12.35 5.25
C LEU A 2 29.47 12.78 6.72
N GLU A 3 30.29 13.73 7.08
CA GLU A 3 30.49 14.17 8.47
C GLU A 3 29.30 14.94 9.06
N HIS A 4 28.48 15.58 8.22
CA HIS A 4 27.49 16.55 8.70
C HIS A 4 26.11 16.43 8.07
N ASN A 5 25.98 15.66 6.96
CA ASN A 5 24.75 15.71 6.17
C ASN A 5 24.09 14.35 5.95
N LEU A 6 24.78 13.22 6.23
CA LEU A 6 24.26 11.90 5.95
C LEU A 6 24.02 11.14 7.25
N TYR A 7 22.78 10.70 7.43
CA TYR A 7 22.31 9.92 8.57
C TYR A 7 21.52 8.72 8.08
N GLY A 8 21.56 7.64 8.83
CA GLY A 8 20.81 6.42 8.50
C GLY A 8 20.41 5.64 9.75
N VAL A 9 19.28 4.98 9.68
CA VAL A 9 18.82 4.04 10.71
C VAL A 9 18.37 2.77 10.04
N ASP A 10 18.86 1.65 10.51
CA ASP A 10 18.37 0.32 10.12
C ASP A 10 18.21 -0.54 11.36
N ILE A 11 17.29 -1.50 11.33
CA ILE A 11 17.08 -2.43 12.45
C ILE A 11 18.10 -3.57 12.45
N ASN A 12 18.78 -3.79 11.33
CA ASN A 12 19.76 -4.85 11.13
C ASN A 12 21.18 -4.31 11.36
N GLU A 13 21.88 -4.84 12.36
CA GLU A 13 23.23 -4.44 12.71
C GLU A 13 24.23 -4.68 11.56
N ASP A 14 24.15 -5.83 10.88
CA ASP A 14 25.03 -6.15 9.76
C ASP A 14 24.84 -5.17 8.60
N ALA A 15 23.58 -4.78 8.32
CA ALA A 15 23.28 -3.78 7.30
C ALA A 15 23.90 -2.41 7.65
N VAL A 16 23.86 -2.01 8.92
CA VAL A 16 24.49 -0.78 9.42
C VAL A 16 26.00 -0.82 9.23
N GLU A 17 26.65 -1.92 9.58
CA GLU A 17 28.12 -2.05 9.40
C GLU A 17 28.54 -2.09 7.92
N ILE A 18 27.79 -2.79 7.08
CA ILE A 18 28.00 -2.80 5.61
C ILE A 18 27.83 -1.40 5.04
N ALA A 19 26.82 -0.65 5.48
CA ALA A 19 26.59 0.72 5.04
C ALA A 19 27.76 1.64 5.42
N LYS A 20 28.24 1.56 6.66
CA LYS A 20 29.43 2.31 7.12
C LYS A 20 30.66 1.97 6.27
N LEU A 21 30.93 0.68 6.06
CA LEU A 21 32.05 0.22 5.26
C LEU A 21 31.96 0.74 3.82
N SER A 22 30.78 0.65 3.20
CA SER A 22 30.56 1.12 1.83
C SER A 22 30.79 2.62 1.68
N LEU A 23 30.37 3.41 2.65
CA LEU A 23 30.60 4.85 2.68
C LEU A 23 32.08 5.19 2.86
N TRP A 24 32.80 4.47 3.74
CA TRP A 24 34.23 4.62 3.93
C TRP A 24 35.02 4.30 2.65
N LEU A 25 34.71 3.18 2.01
CA LEU A 25 35.40 2.79 0.77
C LEU A 25 35.23 3.82 -0.35
N ARG A 26 34.05 4.43 -0.46
CA ARG A 26 33.78 5.48 -1.46
C ARG A 26 34.52 6.81 -1.17
N THR A 27 34.86 7.07 0.09
CA THR A 27 35.43 8.34 0.52
C THR A 27 36.87 8.25 1.01
N ALA A 28 37.42 7.02 1.10
CA ALA A 28 38.78 6.78 1.52
C ALA A 28 39.77 7.46 0.57
N LYS A 29 40.67 8.24 1.16
CA LYS A 29 41.82 8.85 0.47
C LYS A 29 43.10 8.54 1.24
N ARG A 30 44.18 8.23 0.50
CA ARG A 30 45.47 7.95 1.12
C ARG A 30 45.90 9.12 2.00
N GLY A 31 46.31 8.83 3.24
CA GLY A 31 46.78 9.84 4.20
C GLY A 31 45.64 10.62 4.92
N ARG A 32 44.38 10.30 4.69
CA ARG A 32 43.23 10.91 5.41
C ARG A 32 42.58 9.90 6.36
N ALA A 33 42.31 10.33 7.58
CA ALA A 33 41.54 9.52 8.55
C ALA A 33 40.12 9.28 8.02
N LEU A 34 39.55 8.09 8.32
CA LEU A 34 38.18 7.77 8.02
C LEU A 34 37.20 8.59 8.87
N THR A 35 36.12 9.01 8.26
CA THR A 35 35.05 9.74 8.94
C THR A 35 34.40 8.86 10.02
N LYS A 36 34.17 9.39 11.22
CA LYS A 36 33.38 8.72 12.24
C LYS A 36 31.89 8.69 11.83
N LEU A 37 31.32 7.50 11.72
CA LEU A 37 29.92 7.29 11.30
C LEU A 37 29.08 6.60 12.39
N ALA A 38 29.66 6.31 13.56
CA ALA A 38 28.99 5.55 14.62
C ALA A 38 27.73 6.23 15.17
N ASP A 39 27.75 7.56 15.23
CA ASP A 39 26.65 8.41 15.70
C ASP A 39 25.68 8.83 14.58
N LYS A 40 25.93 8.42 13.34
CA LYS A 40 25.18 8.85 12.16
C LYS A 40 24.47 7.71 11.44
N ILE A 41 25.11 6.56 11.38
CA ILE A 41 24.51 5.33 10.84
C ILE A 41 24.30 4.39 12.02
N VAL A 42 23.06 4.28 12.48
CA VAL A 42 22.71 3.74 13.79
C VAL A 42 21.82 2.50 13.63
N CYS A 43 22.11 1.46 14.43
CA CYS A 43 21.23 0.31 14.54
C CYS A 43 20.12 0.61 15.55
N ALA A 44 18.88 0.75 15.09
CA ALA A 44 17.71 0.97 15.94
C ALA A 44 16.40 0.65 15.20
N ASN A 45 15.35 0.40 15.96
CA ASN A 45 13.99 0.40 15.41
C ASN A 45 13.51 1.84 15.22
N SER A 46 13.60 2.36 13.99
CA SER A 46 13.28 3.75 13.67
C SER A 46 11.85 4.18 14.03
N LEU A 47 10.88 3.24 14.05
CA LEU A 47 9.50 3.57 14.43
C LEU A 47 9.31 3.66 15.94
N LEU A 48 10.09 2.93 16.73
CA LEU A 48 9.93 2.87 18.18
C LEU A 48 10.97 3.72 18.91
N GLU A 49 12.19 3.78 18.41
CA GLU A 49 13.36 4.35 19.08
C GLU A 49 14.21 5.18 18.11
N MET A 50 13.58 6.17 17.42
CA MET A 50 14.30 7.04 16.50
C MET A 50 15.39 7.83 17.22
N PRO A 51 16.68 7.64 16.86
CA PRO A 51 17.79 8.28 17.57
C PRO A 51 17.98 9.75 17.19
N PHE A 52 17.26 10.24 16.20
CA PHE A 52 17.41 11.61 15.69
C PHE A 52 16.20 12.48 16.05
N SER A 53 16.45 13.77 16.22
CA SER A 53 15.44 14.75 16.61
C SER A 53 14.44 15.04 15.49
N GLU A 54 13.22 15.35 15.86
CA GLU A 54 12.21 15.90 14.96
C GLU A 54 12.67 17.25 14.36
N ASN A 55 12.17 17.62 13.21
CA ASN A 55 12.46 18.87 12.50
C ASN A 55 13.96 19.11 12.25
N SER A 56 14.75 18.05 12.05
CA SER A 56 16.21 18.15 11.90
C SER A 56 16.73 17.86 10.48
N PHE A 57 15.90 17.28 9.60
CA PHE A 57 16.31 16.86 8.26
C PHE A 57 15.73 17.72 7.15
N ASP A 58 16.54 18.03 6.16
CA ASP A 58 16.11 18.69 4.93
C ASP A 58 15.51 17.69 3.93
N VAL A 59 15.98 16.43 3.97
CA VAL A 59 15.51 15.35 3.10
C VAL A 59 15.44 14.03 3.89
N VAL A 60 14.35 13.30 3.73
CA VAL A 60 14.19 11.93 4.19
C VAL A 60 13.85 11.04 2.99
N ILE A 61 14.72 10.06 2.71
CA ILE A 61 14.54 9.13 1.60
C ILE A 61 14.57 7.69 2.10
N GLY A 62 13.86 6.79 1.41
CA GLY A 62 13.89 5.37 1.78
C GLY A 62 13.00 4.49 0.94
N ASN A 63 13.12 3.21 1.24
CA ASN A 63 12.22 2.15 0.80
C ASN A 63 11.66 1.47 2.06
N PRO A 64 10.58 2.00 2.65
CA PRO A 64 10.00 1.43 3.86
C PRO A 64 9.58 -0.03 3.66
N PRO A 65 9.73 -0.89 4.67
CA PRO A 65 9.46 -2.32 4.54
C PRO A 65 7.96 -2.60 4.31
N TYR A 66 7.65 -3.53 3.38
CA TYR A 66 6.28 -3.93 2.99
C TYR A 66 5.72 -5.00 3.93
N VAL A 67 5.80 -4.77 5.24
CA VAL A 67 5.32 -5.70 6.26
C VAL A 67 3.82 -5.49 6.51
N ARG A 68 3.07 -6.58 6.37
CA ARG A 68 1.62 -6.56 6.58
C ARG A 68 1.27 -6.47 8.07
N GLN A 69 0.11 -5.92 8.36
CA GLN A 69 -0.39 -5.67 9.71
C GLN A 69 -0.48 -6.94 10.59
N GLU A 70 -0.58 -8.13 9.99
CA GLU A 70 -0.60 -9.40 10.73
C GLU A 70 0.76 -9.72 11.38
N ALA A 71 1.86 -9.29 10.76
CA ALA A 71 3.22 -9.59 11.21
C ALA A 71 3.77 -8.57 12.23
N ILE A 72 3.03 -7.50 12.55
CA ILE A 72 3.45 -6.45 13.48
C ILE A 72 2.60 -6.38 14.76
N LYS A 73 1.91 -7.47 15.10
CA LYS A 73 0.96 -7.49 16.23
C LYS A 73 1.57 -7.05 17.54
N ASP A 74 2.80 -7.45 17.81
CA ASP A 74 3.48 -7.23 19.08
C ASP A 74 3.83 -5.75 19.32
N ILE A 75 4.02 -4.97 18.26
CA ILE A 75 4.37 -3.55 18.35
C ILE A 75 3.16 -2.62 18.14
N LYS A 76 1.98 -3.15 17.83
CA LYS A 76 0.77 -2.32 17.61
C LYS A 76 0.44 -1.37 18.76
N PRO A 77 0.52 -1.76 20.04
CA PRO A 77 0.23 -0.84 21.14
C PRO A 77 1.15 0.39 21.14
N GLN A 78 2.45 0.19 20.89
CA GLN A 78 3.44 1.28 20.83
C GLN A 78 3.22 2.16 19.60
N LEU A 79 2.85 1.58 18.44
CA LEU A 79 2.51 2.34 17.25
C LEU A 79 1.25 3.18 17.44
N GLN A 80 0.25 2.67 18.16
CA GLN A 80 -0.97 3.39 18.48
C GLN A 80 -0.72 4.61 19.37
N GLU A 81 0.21 4.50 20.29
CA GLU A 81 0.60 5.61 21.16
C GLU A 81 1.37 6.70 20.41
N LYS A 82 2.25 6.30 19.46
CA LYS A 82 3.21 7.21 18.81
C LYS A 82 2.71 7.87 17.54
N TYR A 83 1.77 7.24 16.82
CA TYR A 83 1.40 7.63 15.46
C TYR A 83 -0.10 7.93 15.31
N ILE A 84 -0.42 9.13 14.83
CA ILE A 84 -1.81 9.52 14.53
C ILE A 84 -2.37 8.75 13.32
N THR A 85 -1.49 8.27 12.41
CA THR A 85 -1.85 7.47 11.25
C THR A 85 -2.17 6.01 11.60
N TYR A 86 -2.14 5.66 12.90
CA TYR A 86 -2.45 4.32 13.34
C TYR A 86 -3.88 3.89 12.99
N THR A 87 -3.99 2.73 12.37
CA THR A 87 -5.21 1.92 12.32
C THR A 87 -4.86 0.45 12.56
N SER A 88 -5.78 -0.33 13.10
CA SER A 88 -5.55 -1.75 13.39
C SER A 88 -5.18 -2.60 12.16
N THR A 89 -5.44 -2.08 10.96
CA THR A 89 -5.23 -2.74 9.67
C THR A 89 -4.17 -2.09 8.79
N SER A 90 -3.45 -1.07 9.30
CA SER A 90 -2.36 -0.41 8.56
C SER A 90 -1.13 -1.31 8.43
N ASP A 91 -0.61 -1.38 7.21
CA ASP A 91 0.70 -1.97 6.95
C ASP A 91 1.81 -1.06 7.50
N LEU A 92 2.99 -1.65 7.81
CA LEU A 92 4.07 -0.97 8.53
C LEU A 92 4.55 0.32 7.87
N TYR A 93 4.62 0.36 6.55
CA TYR A 93 5.13 1.50 5.80
C TYR A 93 4.34 2.81 6.01
N VAL A 94 3.08 2.74 6.44
CA VAL A 94 2.23 3.91 6.72
C VAL A 94 2.85 4.79 7.80
N TYR A 95 3.39 4.17 8.84
CA TYR A 95 4.01 4.88 9.96
C TYR A 95 5.32 5.57 9.56
N PHE A 96 6.03 5.04 8.56
CA PHE A 96 7.24 5.69 8.04
C PHE A 96 6.95 7.02 7.35
N TYR A 97 5.80 7.20 6.73
CA TYR A 97 5.39 8.49 6.18
C TYR A 97 5.19 9.54 7.29
N GLU A 98 4.51 9.18 8.38
CA GLU A 98 4.35 10.09 9.51
C GLU A 98 5.67 10.36 10.21
N LEU A 99 6.51 9.33 10.41
CA LEU A 99 7.85 9.50 10.95
C LEU A 99 8.68 10.47 10.08
N SER A 100 8.66 10.28 8.78
CA SER A 100 9.34 11.19 7.85
C SER A 100 8.84 12.62 8.00
N TYR A 101 7.52 12.83 8.09
CA TYR A 101 6.94 14.15 8.33
C TYR A 101 7.43 14.78 9.64
N LYS A 102 7.52 13.99 10.72
CA LYS A 102 8.04 14.46 12.03
C LYS A 102 9.51 14.87 11.93
N LEU A 103 10.34 14.06 11.25
CA LEU A 103 11.77 14.30 11.11
C LEU A 103 12.13 15.49 10.22
N LEU A 104 11.32 15.78 9.21
CA LEU A 104 11.58 16.84 8.26
C LEU A 104 11.47 18.24 8.90
N LYS A 105 12.39 19.12 8.54
CA LYS A 105 12.25 20.57 8.72
C LYS A 105 11.09 21.10 7.88
N GLN A 106 10.63 22.31 8.20
CA GLN A 106 9.72 23.04 7.31
C GLN A 106 10.35 23.19 5.92
N ASN A 107 9.57 22.93 4.87
CA ASN A 107 9.97 22.83 3.47
C ASN A 107 10.89 21.64 3.11
N GLY A 108 11.21 20.75 4.04
CA GLY A 108 11.96 19.53 3.78
C GLY A 108 11.20 18.55 2.89
N LEU A 109 11.92 17.67 2.22
CA LEU A 109 11.42 16.72 1.23
C LEU A 109 11.42 15.29 1.72
N ASN A 110 10.29 14.60 1.57
CA ASN A 110 10.19 13.15 1.65
C ASN A 110 10.28 12.54 0.24
N GLY A 111 11.06 11.49 0.07
CA GLY A 111 11.14 10.72 -1.16
C GLY A 111 11.11 9.22 -0.87
N PHE A 112 9.95 8.57 -1.01
CA PHE A 112 9.82 7.14 -0.78
C PHE A 112 9.45 6.38 -2.04
N ILE A 113 9.98 5.14 -2.15
CA ILE A 113 9.42 4.11 -2.99
C ILE A 113 8.80 3.06 -2.07
N CYS A 114 7.50 2.81 -2.17
CA CYS A 114 6.82 1.82 -1.34
C CYS A 114 5.51 1.34 -1.98
N SER A 115 4.78 0.48 -1.27
CA SER A 115 3.47 0.01 -1.73
C SER A 115 2.50 1.17 -1.95
N ASN A 116 1.81 1.14 -3.10
CA ASN A 116 0.79 2.13 -3.46
C ASN A 116 -0.60 1.83 -2.88
N LYS A 117 -0.74 0.77 -2.08
CA LYS A 117 -2.04 0.36 -1.51
C LYS A 117 -2.71 1.47 -0.72
N PHE A 118 -1.94 2.31 -0.01
CA PHE A 118 -2.51 3.41 0.74
C PHE A 118 -3.25 4.43 -0.13
N PHE A 119 -3.06 4.47 -1.43
CA PHE A 119 -3.84 5.33 -2.32
C PHE A 119 -5.32 4.97 -2.32
N ARG A 120 -5.68 3.70 -2.12
CA ARG A 120 -7.05 3.19 -2.26
C ARG A 120 -7.59 2.47 -1.02
N ALA A 121 -6.71 1.83 -0.24
CA ALA A 121 -7.12 1.07 0.93
C ALA A 121 -7.76 1.94 2.01
N LYS A 122 -8.72 1.39 2.74
CA LYS A 122 -9.42 2.11 3.82
C LYS A 122 -8.47 2.54 4.93
N TYR A 123 -7.51 1.69 5.30
CA TYR A 123 -6.52 2.02 6.34
C TYR A 123 -5.63 3.22 5.97
N GLY A 124 -5.48 3.52 4.68
CA GLY A 124 -4.70 4.67 4.20
C GLY A 124 -5.41 6.01 4.35
N GLU A 125 -6.67 6.06 4.80
CA GLU A 125 -7.46 7.30 4.88
C GLU A 125 -6.81 8.35 5.76
N VAL A 126 -6.30 7.96 6.95
CA VAL A 126 -5.65 8.90 7.89
C VAL A 126 -4.31 9.40 7.32
N LEU A 127 -3.55 8.53 6.64
CA LEU A 127 -2.31 8.96 5.97
C LEU A 127 -2.61 9.93 4.82
N ARG A 128 -3.64 9.66 4.00
CA ARG A 128 -4.05 10.57 2.94
C ARG A 128 -4.53 11.91 3.49
N ASP A 129 -5.23 11.92 4.60
CA ASP A 129 -5.65 13.14 5.29
C ASP A 129 -4.44 13.96 5.77
N LEU A 130 -3.45 13.32 6.40
CA LEU A 130 -2.18 13.95 6.79
C LEU A 130 -1.46 14.58 5.57
N ILE A 131 -1.36 13.84 4.47
CA ILE A 131 -0.73 14.34 3.24
C ILE A 131 -1.50 15.55 2.68
N LEU A 132 -2.81 15.48 2.63
CA LEU A 132 -3.65 16.55 2.07
C LEU A 132 -3.71 17.79 2.95
N SER A 133 -3.55 17.67 4.26
CA SER A 133 -3.63 18.79 5.20
C SER A 133 -2.28 19.46 5.50
N GLU A 134 -1.21 18.67 5.53
CA GLU A 134 0.09 19.13 6.04
C GLU A 134 1.24 19.06 5.03
N MET A 135 1.05 18.37 3.90
CA MET A 135 2.13 18.13 2.94
C MET A 135 1.73 18.53 1.52
N THR A 136 2.63 19.20 0.82
CA THR A 136 2.51 19.47 -0.61
C THR A 136 3.06 18.27 -1.39
N ILE A 137 2.27 17.76 -2.32
CA ILE A 137 2.69 16.71 -3.26
C ILE A 137 3.47 17.38 -4.38
N ASN A 138 4.70 16.91 -4.64
CA ASN A 138 5.53 17.40 -5.74
C ASN A 138 5.50 16.45 -6.95
N LYS A 139 5.61 15.13 -6.69
CA LYS A 139 5.64 14.13 -7.76
C LYS A 139 5.11 12.77 -7.27
N ILE A 140 4.41 12.09 -8.16
CA ILE A 140 3.98 10.71 -8.00
C ILE A 140 4.39 9.92 -9.25
N VAL A 141 4.93 8.72 -9.05
CA VAL A 141 5.05 7.69 -10.10
C VAL A 141 4.30 6.47 -9.59
N ASP A 142 3.16 6.16 -10.20
CA ASP A 142 2.35 4.99 -9.81
C ASP A 142 2.65 3.82 -10.76
N PHE A 143 3.27 2.77 -10.24
CA PHE A 143 3.62 1.56 -10.99
C PHE A 143 2.51 0.50 -10.99
N THR A 144 1.26 0.87 -10.78
CA THR A 144 0.14 -0.08 -10.82
C THR A 144 0.18 -0.93 -12.10
N GLY A 145 0.24 -2.26 -11.93
CA GLY A 145 0.31 -3.22 -13.02
C GLY A 145 1.70 -3.34 -13.68
N ARG A 146 2.74 -2.70 -13.14
CA ARG A 146 4.14 -2.90 -13.53
C ARG A 146 4.95 -3.39 -12.35
N LYS A 147 5.57 -4.56 -12.49
CA LYS A 147 6.45 -5.13 -11.46
C LYS A 147 7.78 -4.35 -11.41
N VAL A 148 8.08 -3.74 -10.29
CA VAL A 148 9.32 -2.98 -10.06
C VAL A 148 10.36 -3.82 -9.33
N PHE A 149 9.92 -4.67 -8.41
CA PHE A 149 10.77 -5.59 -7.64
C PHE A 149 10.35 -7.02 -7.91
N GLU A 150 11.33 -7.92 -8.11
CA GLU A 150 11.06 -9.33 -8.46
C GLU A 150 10.28 -10.06 -7.37
N ASP A 151 10.59 -9.81 -6.11
CA ASP A 151 10.00 -10.49 -4.96
C ASP A 151 8.76 -9.80 -4.38
N ALA A 152 8.43 -8.58 -4.83
CA ALA A 152 7.28 -7.84 -4.31
C ALA A 152 5.97 -8.27 -4.99
N THR A 153 4.99 -8.69 -4.20
CA THR A 153 3.63 -9.01 -4.67
C THR A 153 2.72 -7.78 -4.76
N ALA A 154 3.13 -6.64 -4.20
CA ALA A 154 2.37 -5.41 -4.18
C ALA A 154 2.89 -4.44 -5.23
N ASP A 155 1.97 -3.76 -5.91
CA ASP A 155 2.30 -2.62 -6.76
C ASP A 155 2.96 -1.53 -5.92
N SER A 156 3.97 -0.88 -6.51
CA SER A 156 4.75 0.17 -5.85
C SER A 156 4.43 1.55 -6.42
N ALA A 157 4.80 2.59 -5.68
CA ALA A 157 4.82 3.96 -6.16
C ALA A 157 6.06 4.69 -5.65
N ILE A 158 6.57 5.64 -6.42
CA ILE A 158 7.48 6.66 -5.93
C ILE A 158 6.66 7.90 -5.60
N THR A 159 6.87 8.41 -4.39
CA THR A 159 6.21 9.63 -3.91
C THR A 159 7.25 10.64 -3.49
N ILE A 160 7.07 11.89 -3.89
CA ILE A 160 7.87 13.02 -3.43
C ILE A 160 6.93 14.04 -2.83
N PHE A 161 7.00 14.19 -1.50
CA PHE A 161 6.21 15.12 -0.71
C PHE A 161 7.11 16.18 -0.07
N GLN A 162 6.54 17.35 0.20
CA GLN A 162 7.23 18.42 0.92
C GLN A 162 6.47 18.75 2.20
N LYS A 163 7.16 18.94 3.31
CA LYS A 163 6.56 19.41 4.56
C LYS A 163 6.21 20.89 4.44
N LEU A 164 5.15 21.15 3.71
CA LEU A 164 4.59 22.47 3.43
C LEU A 164 3.08 22.31 3.25
N LYS A 165 2.30 23.09 3.97
CA LYS A 165 0.83 23.05 3.83
C LYS A 165 0.43 23.36 2.38
N PRO A 166 -0.49 22.57 1.80
CA PRO A 166 -0.94 22.78 0.43
C PRO A 166 -1.60 24.14 0.24
N ASN A 167 -1.28 24.80 -0.87
CA ASN A 167 -1.90 26.05 -1.27
C ASN A 167 -2.13 26.07 -2.78
N ASN A 168 -3.24 25.47 -3.24
CA ASN A 168 -3.62 25.36 -4.65
C ASN A 168 -2.51 24.82 -5.57
N ASN A 169 -1.62 24.02 -5.04
CA ASN A 169 -0.48 23.47 -5.77
C ASN A 169 -0.90 22.42 -6.81
N THR A 170 -0.08 22.34 -7.83
CA THR A 170 -0.10 21.26 -8.81
C THR A 170 1.13 20.38 -8.62
N PHE A 171 1.02 19.12 -8.98
CA PHE A 171 2.11 18.16 -8.92
C PHE A 171 2.23 17.35 -10.21
N ILE A 172 3.37 16.72 -10.38
CA ILE A 172 3.68 15.91 -11.55
C ILE A 172 3.27 14.46 -11.28
N VAL A 173 2.43 13.91 -12.15
CA VAL A 173 2.17 12.47 -12.22
C VAL A 173 2.94 11.91 -13.41
N VAL A 174 3.81 10.94 -13.17
CA VAL A 174 4.60 10.29 -14.21
C VAL A 174 3.99 8.92 -14.50
N SER A 175 3.91 8.58 -15.79
CA SER A 175 3.41 7.27 -16.21
C SER A 175 4.29 6.14 -15.71
N LYS A 176 3.72 4.96 -15.56
CA LYS A 176 4.45 3.76 -15.10
C LYS A 176 5.59 3.33 -16.03
N GLU A 177 5.54 3.70 -17.30
CA GLU A 177 6.60 3.47 -18.28
C GLU A 177 7.72 4.52 -18.20
N LEU A 178 7.55 5.59 -17.41
CA LEU A 178 8.47 6.72 -17.24
C LEU A 178 8.69 7.56 -18.51
N ASN A 179 7.82 7.43 -19.51
CA ASN A 179 7.95 8.09 -20.82
C ASN A 179 7.02 9.28 -21.02
N SER A 180 6.08 9.49 -20.13
CA SER A 180 5.14 10.61 -20.15
C SER A 180 4.80 11.10 -18.75
N SER A 181 4.35 12.34 -18.66
CA SER A 181 3.90 12.94 -17.41
C SER A 181 2.82 13.98 -17.68
N TYR A 182 1.99 14.22 -16.66
CA TYR A 182 0.98 15.27 -16.68
C TYR A 182 0.90 15.98 -15.32
N LEU A 183 0.32 17.17 -15.32
CA LEU A 183 0.08 17.94 -14.11
C LEU A 183 -1.31 17.64 -13.55
N MET A 184 -1.38 17.55 -12.23
CA MET A 184 -2.63 17.37 -11.50
C MET A 184 -2.69 18.33 -10.32
N LYS A 185 -3.87 18.85 -10.00
CA LYS A 185 -4.05 19.67 -8.80
C LYS A 185 -4.19 18.78 -7.58
N GLN A 186 -3.53 19.14 -6.48
CA GLN A 186 -3.66 18.40 -5.23
C GLN A 186 -5.07 18.47 -4.66
N SER A 187 -5.78 19.59 -4.87
CA SER A 187 -7.20 19.76 -4.51
C SER A 187 -8.15 18.78 -5.19
N ASP A 188 -7.68 18.08 -6.22
CA ASP A 188 -8.46 17.08 -6.94
C ASP A 188 -8.44 15.70 -6.25
N LEU A 189 -7.54 15.52 -5.29
CA LEU A 189 -7.46 14.32 -4.46
C LEU A 189 -8.39 14.41 -3.26
N THR A 190 -8.83 13.27 -2.76
CA THR A 190 -9.68 13.18 -1.58
C THR A 190 -9.11 12.19 -0.57
N LYS A 191 -9.40 12.35 0.69
CA LYS A 191 -8.98 11.40 1.72
C LYS A 191 -9.58 10.00 1.54
N SER A 192 -10.68 9.86 0.81
CA SER A 192 -11.27 8.55 0.53
C SER A 192 -10.39 7.71 -0.40
N HIS A 193 -9.76 8.34 -1.39
CA HIS A 193 -8.84 7.68 -2.32
C HIS A 193 -8.01 8.70 -3.10
N PHE A 194 -6.81 8.30 -3.52
CA PHE A 194 -5.99 9.00 -4.49
C PHE A 194 -6.15 8.33 -5.85
N ALA A 195 -6.72 9.03 -6.80
CA ALA A 195 -6.85 8.60 -8.20
C ALA A 195 -6.07 9.55 -9.09
N PHE A 196 -5.05 9.01 -9.76
CA PHE A 196 -4.20 9.77 -10.68
C PHE A 196 -4.73 9.58 -12.09
N THR A 197 -5.42 10.60 -12.59
CA THR A 197 -6.11 10.53 -13.89
C THR A 197 -5.89 11.84 -14.64
N GLU A 198 -5.54 11.74 -15.92
CA GLU A 198 -5.42 12.90 -16.79
C GLU A 198 -6.72 13.71 -16.86
N SER A 199 -6.57 15.02 -17.03
CA SER A 199 -7.69 15.98 -17.00
C SER A 199 -8.83 15.62 -17.96
N ASN A 200 -8.52 15.11 -19.14
CA ASN A 200 -9.52 14.70 -20.14
C ASN A 200 -10.38 13.54 -19.65
N ILE A 201 -9.74 12.49 -19.13
CA ILE A 201 -10.42 11.29 -18.60
C ILE A 201 -11.22 11.69 -17.34
N ARG A 202 -10.65 12.51 -16.49
CA ARG A 202 -11.32 13.02 -15.30
C ARG A 202 -12.59 13.82 -15.65
N ASN A 203 -12.53 14.69 -16.63
CA ASN A 203 -13.70 15.44 -17.08
C ASN A 203 -14.82 14.51 -17.58
N ILE A 204 -14.48 13.39 -18.21
CA ILE A 204 -15.44 12.36 -18.60
C ILE A 204 -16.06 11.72 -17.34
N HIS A 205 -15.25 11.33 -16.36
CA HIS A 205 -15.74 10.76 -15.08
C HIS A 205 -16.68 11.74 -14.36
N LEU A 206 -16.33 13.02 -14.26
CA LEU A 206 -17.17 14.03 -13.62
C LEU A 206 -18.51 14.20 -14.35
N LYS A 207 -18.51 14.12 -15.70
CA LYS A 207 -19.77 14.15 -16.49
C LYS A 207 -20.63 12.92 -16.24
N ILE A 208 -20.01 11.73 -16.12
CA ILE A 208 -20.71 10.49 -15.81
C ILE A 208 -21.30 10.57 -14.39
N GLU A 209 -20.52 10.97 -13.40
CA GLU A 209 -20.97 11.10 -12.02
C GLU A 209 -22.10 12.11 -11.85
N LYS A 210 -22.06 13.22 -12.60
CA LYS A 210 -23.11 14.26 -12.57
C LYS A 210 -24.43 13.79 -13.17
N LYS A 211 -24.38 12.89 -14.15
CA LYS A 211 -25.58 12.40 -14.87
C LYS A 211 -26.03 11.03 -14.41
N GLY A 212 -25.13 10.23 -13.88
CA GLY A 212 -25.40 8.87 -13.44
C GLY A 212 -25.90 8.80 -12.00
N THR A 213 -26.66 7.76 -11.70
CA THR A 213 -27.00 7.38 -10.33
C THR A 213 -25.92 6.44 -9.80
N LYS A 214 -25.38 6.74 -8.61
CA LYS A 214 -24.33 5.89 -8.00
C LYS A 214 -24.88 4.51 -7.68
N LEU A 215 -24.10 3.46 -7.93
CA LEU A 215 -24.53 2.07 -7.70
C LEU A 215 -25.04 1.83 -6.27
N LYS A 216 -24.47 2.52 -5.26
CA LYS A 216 -24.92 2.45 -3.87
C LYS A 216 -26.33 3.01 -3.63
N GLU A 217 -26.85 3.81 -4.56
CA GLU A 217 -28.19 4.42 -4.51
C GLU A 217 -29.22 3.55 -5.24
N TRP A 218 -28.76 2.49 -5.90
CA TRP A 218 -29.63 1.51 -6.52
C TRP A 218 -30.16 0.55 -5.45
N ASN A 219 -31.37 0.09 -5.59
CA ASN A 219 -31.95 -0.92 -4.68
C ASN A 219 -31.37 -2.31 -5.03
N LEU A 220 -30.08 -2.49 -4.79
CA LEU A 220 -29.32 -3.71 -5.07
C LEU A 220 -28.71 -4.26 -3.80
N LEU A 221 -28.84 -5.56 -3.60
CA LEU A 221 -28.13 -6.29 -2.58
C LEU A 221 -26.89 -6.93 -3.21
N ILE A 222 -25.72 -6.43 -2.82
CA ILE A 222 -24.41 -6.98 -3.26
C ILE A 222 -23.81 -7.75 -2.11
N ASN A 223 -23.89 -9.07 -2.19
CA ASN A 223 -23.33 -9.95 -1.16
C ASN A 223 -21.93 -10.42 -1.52
N ARG A 224 -21.17 -10.72 -0.50
CA ARG A 224 -19.91 -11.46 -0.65
C ARG A 224 -20.24 -12.87 -1.13
N GLY A 225 -19.43 -13.44 -2.02
CA GLY A 225 -19.55 -14.82 -2.44
C GLY A 225 -19.44 -15.82 -1.28
N ILE A 226 -19.82 -17.06 -1.54
CA ILE A 226 -19.80 -18.13 -0.55
C ILE A 226 -18.37 -18.37 -0.05
N LEU A 227 -18.20 -18.41 1.27
CA LEU A 227 -16.96 -18.75 1.96
C LEU A 227 -17.15 -20.10 2.65
N THR A 228 -16.45 -21.11 2.16
CA THR A 228 -16.53 -22.47 2.70
C THR A 228 -15.60 -22.69 3.91
N GLY A 229 -14.63 -21.78 4.13
CA GLY A 229 -13.54 -22.01 5.09
C GLY A 229 -12.48 -23.00 4.60
N PHE A 230 -12.90 -24.07 3.90
CA PHE A 230 -12.02 -25.06 3.28
C PHE A 230 -12.59 -25.54 1.94
N ASN A 231 -12.18 -24.90 0.86
CA ASN A 231 -12.73 -25.14 -0.48
C ASN A 231 -12.61 -26.60 -0.94
N GLU A 232 -11.51 -27.26 -0.66
CA GLU A 232 -11.25 -28.64 -1.09
C GLU A 232 -12.24 -29.65 -0.52
N ALA A 233 -12.80 -29.38 0.67
CA ALA A 233 -13.79 -30.23 1.29
C ALA A 233 -15.22 -30.00 0.75
N PHE A 234 -15.53 -28.77 0.30
CA PHE A 234 -16.90 -28.39 -0.05
C PHE A 234 -17.13 -28.18 -1.55
N MET A 235 -16.07 -28.04 -2.35
CA MET A 235 -16.17 -27.89 -3.80
C MET A 235 -15.80 -29.20 -4.47
N ILE A 236 -16.75 -29.79 -5.20
CA ILE A 236 -16.61 -31.08 -5.86
C ILE A 236 -16.86 -30.98 -7.37
N ASP A 237 -16.29 -31.88 -8.15
CA ASP A 237 -16.56 -32.04 -9.57
C ASP A 237 -17.82 -32.88 -9.82
N GLU A 238 -18.13 -33.09 -11.09
CA GLU A 238 -19.30 -33.84 -11.52
C GLU A 238 -19.22 -35.32 -11.17
N ASP A 239 -18.03 -35.92 -11.24
CA ASP A 239 -17.83 -37.33 -10.93
C ASP A 239 -18.11 -37.58 -9.43
N LYS A 240 -17.57 -36.73 -8.58
CA LYS A 240 -17.79 -36.80 -7.13
C LYS A 240 -19.23 -36.54 -6.75
N LYS A 241 -19.91 -35.60 -7.42
CA LYS A 241 -21.36 -35.38 -7.27
C LYS A 241 -22.14 -36.65 -7.58
N ASN A 242 -21.85 -37.29 -8.72
CA ASN A 242 -22.53 -38.48 -9.16
C ASN A 242 -22.28 -39.65 -8.20
N GLU A 243 -21.07 -39.82 -7.69
CA GLU A 243 -20.70 -40.78 -6.65
C GLU A 243 -21.58 -40.59 -5.39
N PHE A 244 -21.70 -39.36 -4.90
CA PHE A 244 -22.47 -39.08 -3.69
C PHE A 244 -24.00 -39.31 -3.89
N ILE A 245 -24.52 -38.87 -5.05
CA ILE A 245 -25.95 -39.07 -5.36
C ILE A 245 -26.27 -40.56 -5.53
N SER A 246 -25.36 -41.37 -6.07
CA SER A 246 -25.57 -42.83 -6.20
C SER A 246 -25.59 -43.53 -4.85
N LYS A 247 -24.92 -43.01 -3.82
CA LYS A 247 -24.94 -43.55 -2.45
C LYS A 247 -26.24 -43.21 -1.70
N ASP A 248 -26.73 -41.99 -1.86
CA ASP A 248 -28.00 -41.55 -1.31
C ASP A 248 -28.55 -40.40 -2.20
N ILE A 249 -29.75 -40.62 -2.75
CA ILE A 249 -30.45 -39.64 -3.61
C ILE A 249 -30.69 -38.31 -2.90
N LYS A 250 -30.83 -38.31 -1.56
CA LYS A 250 -31.01 -37.10 -0.75
C LYS A 250 -29.82 -36.13 -0.82
N ASN A 251 -28.62 -36.61 -1.19
CA ASN A 251 -27.47 -35.75 -1.38
C ASN A 251 -27.68 -34.71 -2.49
N SER A 252 -28.61 -34.97 -3.42
CA SER A 252 -28.97 -33.97 -4.46
C SER A 252 -29.60 -32.70 -3.88
N GLU A 253 -30.16 -32.74 -2.67
CA GLU A 253 -30.75 -31.58 -2.02
C GLU A 253 -29.71 -30.60 -1.53
N ILE A 254 -28.53 -31.09 -1.13
CA ILE A 254 -27.44 -30.26 -0.59
C ILE A 254 -26.33 -29.96 -1.61
N ILE A 255 -26.22 -30.71 -2.70
CA ILE A 255 -25.24 -30.47 -3.75
C ILE A 255 -25.82 -29.48 -4.78
N LYS A 256 -25.24 -28.29 -4.87
CA LYS A 256 -25.69 -27.20 -5.75
C LYS A 256 -24.64 -26.83 -6.78
N PRO A 257 -25.00 -26.47 -8.02
CA PRO A 257 -24.05 -25.99 -9.00
C PRO A 257 -23.41 -24.70 -8.49
N LEU A 258 -22.08 -24.55 -8.71
CA LEU A 258 -21.29 -23.41 -8.26
C LEU A 258 -20.67 -22.70 -9.47
N LEU A 259 -20.94 -21.40 -9.59
CA LEU A 259 -20.22 -20.53 -10.52
C LEU A 259 -19.05 -19.84 -9.80
N ARG A 260 -17.86 -20.00 -10.33
CA ARG A 260 -16.67 -19.26 -9.87
C ARG A 260 -16.55 -17.97 -10.66
N GLY A 261 -15.79 -17.00 -10.18
CA GLY A 261 -15.58 -15.72 -10.88
C GLY A 261 -15.14 -15.87 -12.34
N ARG A 262 -14.30 -16.87 -12.66
CA ARG A 262 -13.86 -17.17 -14.03
C ARG A 262 -14.96 -17.74 -14.96
N ASP A 263 -16.01 -18.30 -14.38
CA ASP A 263 -17.12 -18.88 -15.12
C ASP A 263 -18.14 -17.81 -15.53
N ILE A 264 -18.05 -16.59 -14.95
CA ILE A 264 -18.94 -15.45 -15.27
C ILE A 264 -18.33 -14.64 -16.43
N LYS A 265 -19.15 -14.38 -17.42
CA LYS A 265 -18.81 -13.61 -18.63
C LYS A 265 -19.58 -12.28 -18.63
N LYS A 266 -19.27 -11.40 -19.59
CA LYS A 266 -19.85 -10.05 -19.69
C LYS A 266 -21.38 -10.03 -19.69
N TYR A 267 -22.02 -11.01 -20.34
CA TYR A 267 -23.49 -11.09 -20.50
C TYR A 267 -24.04 -12.50 -20.24
N GLY A 268 -23.33 -13.35 -19.50
CA GLY A 268 -23.74 -14.72 -19.25
C GLY A 268 -22.74 -15.47 -18.36
N TYR A 269 -22.79 -16.78 -18.43
CA TYR A 269 -21.84 -17.63 -17.73
C TYR A 269 -21.55 -18.91 -18.55
N GLU A 270 -20.40 -19.50 -18.29
CA GLU A 270 -20.02 -20.83 -18.77
C GLU A 270 -19.82 -21.73 -17.55
N PHE A 271 -20.73 -22.71 -17.39
CA PHE A 271 -20.65 -23.59 -16.25
C PHE A 271 -19.43 -24.49 -16.31
N GLY A 272 -18.53 -24.39 -15.34
CA GLY A 272 -17.24 -25.09 -15.29
C GLY A 272 -17.30 -26.45 -14.58
N GLY A 273 -18.47 -27.10 -14.46
CA GLY A 273 -18.61 -28.45 -13.88
C GLY A 273 -18.31 -28.54 -12.39
N MET A 274 -18.41 -27.44 -11.64
CA MET A 274 -18.15 -27.43 -10.19
C MET A 274 -19.44 -27.36 -9.39
N TYR A 275 -19.47 -28.05 -8.27
CA TYR A 275 -20.60 -28.11 -7.36
C TYR A 275 -20.15 -27.80 -5.94
N LEU A 276 -21.06 -27.23 -5.16
CA LEU A 276 -20.89 -26.94 -3.74
C LEU A 276 -21.73 -27.89 -2.90
N ILE A 277 -21.11 -28.49 -1.89
CA ILE A 277 -21.83 -29.16 -0.82
C ILE A 277 -22.33 -28.07 0.15
N ASN A 278 -23.64 -27.76 0.07
CA ASN A 278 -24.23 -26.68 0.85
C ASN A 278 -24.78 -27.26 2.18
N THR A 279 -23.93 -27.28 3.19
CA THR A 279 -24.31 -27.73 4.55
C THR A 279 -24.83 -26.53 5.35
N HIS A 280 -25.97 -25.95 4.94
CA HIS A 280 -26.62 -24.97 5.78
C HIS A 280 -27.21 -25.65 7.01
N ASN A 281 -26.75 -25.26 8.18
CA ASN A 281 -27.53 -25.44 9.39
C ASN A 281 -28.73 -24.49 9.28
N ASN A 282 -29.83 -25.01 8.83
CA ASN A 282 -31.10 -24.37 9.14
C ASN A 282 -31.27 -24.41 10.65
N PRO A 283 -31.54 -23.27 11.32
CA PRO A 283 -31.90 -23.26 12.72
C PRO A 283 -33.23 -23.94 12.92
#